data_4582ff3752163b7b8e4210bdd4661704
#
_entry.id   4582ff3752163b7b8e4210bdd4661704
#
_cell.length_a   1.000
_cell.length_b   1.000
_cell.length_c   1.000
_cell.angle_alpha   90.00
_cell.angle_beta   90.00
_cell.angle_gamma   90.00
#
_symmetry.space_group_name_H-M   'P 1'
#
loop_
_entity.id
_entity.type
_entity.pdbx_description
1 polymer ?
#
loop_
_entity_poly.entity_id
_entity_poly.type
_entity_poly.pdbx_seq_one_letter_code
_entity_poly.pdbx_strand_id
1 'polypeptide(L)'
;MIISLPIDDRPRSHAFYRQALGLTPVGDELGPDGIPEPLQFRLADDVTMMLIPTGGFGWVLGKQPAAAPGQSECILGLRVDSEEAVDAAVARAVAAGAVQVTAPTREPWAYLATFTDPDGHLWMVSTD
;
A
#
# COMPACT_ATOMS: atom_id res chain seq x y z
N MET A 1 7.86 13.91 -2.77
CA MET A 1 8.31 12.61 -3.36
C MET A 1 7.09 11.80 -3.78
N ILE A 2 7.18 11.07 -4.89
CA ILE A 2 6.10 10.18 -5.35
C ILE A 2 6.66 8.75 -5.39
N ILE A 3 5.92 7.83 -4.78
CA ILE A 3 6.20 6.39 -4.85
C ILE A 3 5.15 5.78 -5.77
N SER A 4 5.57 5.21 -6.89
CA SER A 4 4.65 4.63 -7.86
C SER A 4 4.69 3.10 -7.78
N LEU A 5 3.50 2.49 -7.71
CA LEU A 5 3.33 1.04 -7.61
C LEU A 5 2.37 0.55 -8.69
N PRO A 6 2.65 -0.59 -9.33
CA PRO A 6 1.73 -1.19 -10.30
C PRO A 6 0.54 -1.85 -9.62
N ILE A 7 -0.63 -1.73 -10.23
CA ILE A 7 -1.87 -2.36 -9.78
C ILE A 7 -2.62 -3.00 -10.95
N ASP A 8 -3.42 -4.03 -10.66
CA ASP A 8 -4.26 -4.69 -11.66
C ASP A 8 -5.68 -4.12 -11.73
N ASP A 9 -6.21 -3.65 -10.60
CA ASP A 9 -7.62 -3.29 -10.49
C ASP A 9 -7.77 -2.00 -9.67
N ARG A 10 -8.11 -0.90 -10.33
CA ARG A 10 -8.26 0.42 -9.70
C ARG A 10 -9.32 0.46 -8.59
N PRO A 11 -10.57 -0.04 -8.81
CA PRO A 11 -11.58 -0.06 -7.75
C PRO A 11 -11.15 -0.87 -6.53
N ARG A 12 -10.52 -2.01 -6.73
CA ARG A 12 -10.02 -2.86 -5.63
C ARG A 12 -8.95 -2.14 -4.81
N SER A 13 -7.96 -1.56 -5.47
CA SER A 13 -6.88 -0.84 -4.78
C SER A 13 -7.40 0.41 -4.08
N HIS A 14 -8.29 1.15 -4.69
CA HIS A 14 -8.92 2.33 -4.09
C HIS A 14 -9.66 1.96 -2.81
N ALA A 15 -10.48 0.90 -2.83
CA ALA A 15 -11.20 0.43 -1.65
C ALA A 15 -10.24 -0.08 -0.57
N PHE A 16 -9.23 -0.85 -0.94
CA PHE A 16 -8.25 -1.40 0.00
C PHE A 16 -7.55 -0.31 0.80
N TYR A 17 -6.95 0.67 0.14
CA TYR A 17 -6.15 1.69 0.84
C TYR A 17 -7.01 2.63 1.70
N ARG A 18 -8.25 2.85 1.33
CA ARG A 18 -9.20 3.59 2.17
C ARG A 18 -9.60 2.81 3.41
N GLN A 19 -9.88 1.52 3.28
CA GLN A 19 -10.36 0.66 4.37
C GLN A 19 -9.23 0.16 5.27
N ALA A 20 -8.14 -0.32 4.68
CA ALA A 20 -7.02 -0.91 5.42
C ALA A 20 -6.20 0.13 6.18
N LEU A 21 -5.85 1.22 5.51
CA LEU A 21 -4.92 2.23 6.03
C LEU A 21 -5.58 3.58 6.30
N GLY A 22 -6.87 3.74 5.99
CA GLY A 22 -7.58 4.99 6.22
C GLY A 22 -7.06 6.15 5.36
N LEU A 23 -6.44 5.86 4.22
CA LEU A 23 -5.87 6.89 3.37
C LEU A 23 -6.95 7.63 2.58
N THR A 24 -6.71 8.93 2.36
CA THR A 24 -7.59 9.76 1.56
C THR A 24 -7.03 9.90 0.15
N PRO A 25 -7.84 9.64 -0.89
CA PRO A 25 -7.43 9.87 -2.26
C PRO A 25 -7.12 11.34 -2.51
N VAL A 26 -6.17 11.61 -3.39
CA VAL A 26 -5.78 12.97 -3.81
C VAL A 26 -6.35 13.25 -5.19
N GLY A 27 -6.89 14.47 -5.38
CA GLY A 27 -7.37 14.94 -6.68
C GLY A 27 -8.88 14.82 -6.86
N ASP A 28 -9.42 15.70 -7.71
CA ASP A 28 -10.86 15.85 -7.95
C ASP A 28 -11.31 15.32 -9.31
N GLU A 29 -10.37 15.09 -10.22
CA GLU A 29 -10.70 14.53 -11.53
C GLU A 29 -10.95 13.03 -11.41
N LEU A 30 -12.08 12.60 -11.94
CA LEU A 30 -12.51 11.20 -11.86
C LEU A 30 -12.35 10.53 -13.22
N GLY A 31 -11.88 9.27 -13.19
CA GLY A 31 -11.89 8.41 -14.36
C GLY A 31 -13.30 7.87 -14.67
N PRO A 32 -13.43 7.08 -15.76
CA PRO A 32 -14.71 6.46 -16.13
C PRO A 32 -15.30 5.54 -15.06
N ASP A 33 -14.47 5.03 -14.16
CA ASP A 33 -14.86 4.18 -13.04
C ASP A 33 -15.35 4.95 -11.81
N GLY A 34 -15.38 6.29 -11.88
CA GLY A 34 -15.77 7.16 -10.77
C GLY A 34 -14.70 7.31 -9.68
N ILE A 35 -13.48 6.87 -9.96
CA ILE A 35 -12.35 6.92 -9.04
C ILE A 35 -11.36 7.98 -9.52
N PRO A 36 -10.67 8.71 -8.60
CA PRO A 36 -9.70 9.72 -9.01
C PRO A 36 -8.66 9.18 -10.01
N GLU A 37 -8.39 9.98 -11.05
CA GLU A 37 -7.40 9.70 -12.08
C GLU A 37 -6.42 10.85 -12.18
N PRO A 38 -5.13 10.67 -11.95
CA PRO A 38 -4.48 9.41 -11.50
C PRO A 38 -4.90 9.01 -10.07
N LEU A 39 -4.82 7.71 -9.77
CA LEU A 39 -5.13 7.21 -8.42
C LEU A 39 -3.93 7.44 -7.51
N GLN A 40 -4.09 8.34 -6.55
CA GLN A 40 -3.04 8.74 -5.63
C GLN A 40 -3.57 8.83 -4.21
N PHE A 41 -2.69 8.55 -3.25
CA PHE A 41 -2.94 8.70 -1.82
C PHE A 41 -1.80 9.46 -1.16
N ARG A 42 -2.11 10.36 -0.25
CA ARG A 42 -1.10 11.04 0.54
C ARG A 42 -0.65 10.15 1.69
N LEU A 43 0.65 9.86 1.76
CA LEU A 43 1.25 9.08 2.84
C LEU A 43 1.83 9.99 3.94
N ALA A 44 2.36 11.14 3.56
CA ALA A 44 2.89 12.17 4.45
C ALA A 44 2.81 13.52 3.73
N ASP A 45 3.20 14.61 4.40
CA ASP A 45 3.05 15.97 3.86
C ASP A 45 3.68 16.14 2.47
N ASP A 46 4.82 15.49 2.26
CA ASP A 46 5.57 15.58 1.00
C ASP A 46 5.76 14.23 0.30
N VAL A 47 4.98 13.20 0.69
CA VAL A 47 5.05 11.87 0.11
C VAL A 47 3.67 11.43 -0.37
N THR A 48 3.59 11.14 -1.66
CA THR A 48 2.38 10.64 -2.32
C THR A 48 2.65 9.25 -2.89
N MET A 49 1.73 8.34 -2.70
CA MET A 49 1.72 7.03 -3.37
C MET A 49 0.82 7.12 -4.60
N MET A 50 1.37 6.80 -5.76
CA MET A 50 0.62 6.73 -7.02
C MET A 50 0.44 5.28 -7.44
N LEU A 51 -0.79 4.86 -7.66
CA LEU A 51 -1.13 3.52 -8.09
C LEU A 51 -1.42 3.52 -9.59
N ILE A 52 -0.56 2.87 -10.36
CA ILE A 52 -0.60 2.91 -11.82
C ILE A 52 -1.00 1.54 -12.36
N PRO A 53 -2.04 1.44 -13.19
CA PRO A 53 -2.37 0.18 -13.86
C PRO A 53 -1.16 -0.42 -14.56
N THR A 54 -1.02 -1.73 -14.49
CA THR A 54 0.17 -2.49 -14.92
C THR A 54 0.68 -2.09 -16.31
N GLY A 55 -0.22 -1.87 -17.28
CA GLY A 55 0.16 -1.44 -18.62
C GLY A 55 0.82 -0.07 -18.66
N GLY A 56 0.25 0.91 -17.95
CA GLY A 56 0.82 2.26 -17.81
C GLY A 56 2.12 2.25 -17.04
N PHE A 57 2.20 1.45 -15.97
CA PHE A 57 3.42 1.28 -15.19
C PHE A 57 4.55 0.72 -16.04
N GLY A 58 4.27 -0.34 -16.84
CA GLY A 58 5.24 -0.92 -17.75
C GLY A 58 5.73 0.07 -18.80
N TRP A 59 4.84 0.94 -19.29
CA TRP A 59 5.22 1.99 -20.24
C TRP A 59 6.21 2.98 -19.61
N VAL A 60 5.97 3.39 -18.37
CA VAL A 60 6.87 4.32 -17.64
C VAL A 60 8.23 3.69 -17.37
N LEU A 61 8.26 2.39 -17.06
CA LEU A 61 9.52 1.65 -16.85
C LEU A 61 10.40 1.62 -18.13
N GLY A 62 9.80 1.73 -19.31
CA GLY A 62 10.53 1.63 -20.56
C GLY A 62 11.11 0.25 -20.76
N LYS A 63 12.46 0.15 -20.74
CA LYS A 63 13.16 -1.14 -20.92
C LYS A 63 13.47 -1.84 -19.61
N GLN A 64 13.21 -1.19 -18.47
CA GLN A 64 13.44 -1.78 -17.14
C GLN A 64 12.36 -2.82 -16.87
N PRO A 65 12.69 -4.07 -16.53
CA PRO A 65 11.68 -5.07 -16.21
C PRO A 65 10.99 -4.75 -14.90
N ALA A 66 9.68 -4.97 -14.85
CA ALA A 66 8.91 -4.91 -13.61
C ALA A 66 9.18 -6.14 -12.75
N ALA A 67 9.18 -5.98 -11.43
CA ALA A 67 9.17 -7.12 -10.51
C ALA A 67 7.86 -7.92 -10.71
N ALA A 68 7.96 -9.24 -10.62
CA ALA A 68 6.78 -10.10 -10.62
C ALA A 68 5.95 -9.87 -9.34
N PRO A 69 4.61 -10.07 -9.38
CA PRO A 69 3.79 -10.00 -8.18
C PRO A 69 4.36 -10.89 -7.05
N GLY A 70 4.40 -10.35 -5.83
CA GLY A 70 4.95 -11.05 -4.67
C GLY A 70 6.48 -10.98 -4.54
N GLN A 71 7.16 -10.31 -5.45
CA GLN A 71 8.59 -9.99 -5.34
C GLN A 71 8.74 -8.55 -4.89
N SER A 72 9.49 -8.32 -3.81
CA SER A 72 9.60 -7.00 -3.18
C SER A 72 11.02 -6.46 -3.27
N GLU A 73 11.18 -5.26 -3.83
CA GLU A 73 12.41 -4.48 -3.74
C GLU A 73 12.39 -3.51 -2.57
N CYS A 74 11.20 -3.16 -2.08
CA CYS A 74 11.06 -2.23 -0.96
C CYS A 74 9.98 -2.71 -0.01
N ILE A 75 10.03 -2.18 1.21
CA ILE A 75 8.99 -2.33 2.22
C ILE A 75 8.46 -0.95 2.53
N LEU A 76 7.15 -0.76 2.38
CA LEU A 76 6.50 0.48 2.78
C LEU A 76 6.19 0.40 4.28
N GLY A 77 6.78 1.30 5.07
CA GLY A 77 6.68 1.24 6.51
C GLY A 77 5.75 2.31 7.09
N LEU A 78 4.88 1.88 8.01
CA LEU A 78 4.05 2.76 8.82
C LEU A 78 4.42 2.58 10.30
N ARG A 79 4.67 3.69 10.98
CA ARG A 79 4.83 3.67 12.44
C ARG A 79 3.53 4.05 13.09
N VAL A 80 3.21 3.33 14.17
CA VAL A 80 2.03 3.57 15.01
C VAL A 80 2.46 3.67 16.46
N ASP A 81 1.56 4.10 17.34
CA ASP A 81 1.92 4.55 18.69
C ASP A 81 1.98 3.42 19.73
N SER A 82 1.45 2.23 19.41
CA SER A 82 1.35 1.13 20.39
C SER A 82 1.31 -0.24 19.73
N GLU A 83 1.57 -1.29 20.51
CA GLU A 83 1.42 -2.67 20.06
C GLU A 83 -0.03 -2.97 19.66
N GLU A 84 -1.00 -2.47 20.44
CA GLU A 84 -2.42 -2.60 20.12
C GLU A 84 -2.76 -1.94 18.78
N ALA A 85 -2.11 -0.83 18.44
CA ALA A 85 -2.31 -0.16 17.17
C ALA A 85 -1.71 -0.96 15.99
N VAL A 86 -0.60 -1.68 16.21
CA VAL A 86 -0.06 -2.63 15.22
C VAL A 86 -1.07 -3.74 14.98
N ASP A 87 -1.56 -4.39 16.04
CA ASP A 87 -2.53 -5.48 15.94
C ASP A 87 -3.80 -5.04 15.20
N ALA A 88 -4.31 -3.86 15.55
CA ALA A 88 -5.52 -3.31 14.93
C ALA A 88 -5.30 -2.98 13.44
N ALA A 89 -4.14 -2.44 13.08
CA ALA A 89 -3.82 -2.12 11.69
C ALA A 89 -3.76 -3.37 10.82
N VAL A 90 -3.13 -4.44 11.31
CA VAL A 90 -3.07 -5.72 10.61
C VAL A 90 -4.47 -6.33 10.46
N ALA A 91 -5.28 -6.29 11.51
CA ALA A 91 -6.65 -6.82 11.46
C ALA A 91 -7.50 -6.08 10.42
N ARG A 92 -7.39 -4.73 10.36
CA ARG A 92 -8.08 -3.93 9.33
C ARG A 92 -7.58 -4.27 7.92
N ALA A 93 -6.27 -4.40 7.76
CA ALA A 93 -5.68 -4.73 6.46
C ALA A 93 -6.17 -6.09 5.95
N VAL A 94 -6.13 -7.11 6.80
CA VAL A 94 -6.62 -8.46 6.45
C VAL A 94 -8.12 -8.43 6.12
N ALA A 95 -8.92 -7.73 6.90
CA ALA A 95 -10.35 -7.57 6.64
C ALA A 95 -10.62 -6.87 5.29
N ALA A 96 -9.73 -6.00 4.84
CA ALA A 96 -9.83 -5.28 3.57
C ALA A 96 -9.22 -6.05 2.39
N GLY A 97 -8.63 -7.22 2.59
CA GLY A 97 -8.08 -8.06 1.52
C GLY A 97 -6.56 -8.26 1.53
N ALA A 98 -5.85 -7.78 2.54
CA ALA A 98 -4.41 -8.05 2.69
C ALA A 98 -4.14 -9.51 3.03
N VAL A 99 -2.95 -9.97 2.67
CA VAL A 99 -2.41 -11.26 3.10
C VAL A 99 -1.34 -11.02 4.16
N GLN A 100 -1.53 -11.55 5.36
CA GLN A 100 -0.53 -11.46 6.41
C GLN A 100 0.70 -12.27 6.03
N VAL A 101 1.88 -11.64 6.11
CA VAL A 101 3.17 -12.31 5.85
C VAL A 101 3.84 -12.68 7.17
N THR A 102 3.96 -11.72 8.08
CA THR A 102 4.50 -11.94 9.43
C THR A 102 3.48 -11.49 10.46
N ALA A 103 3.12 -12.37 11.38
CA ALA A 103 2.23 -12.02 12.49
C ALA A 103 2.86 -10.97 13.40
N PRO A 104 2.04 -10.13 14.08
CA PRO A 104 2.55 -9.19 15.06
C PRO A 104 3.46 -9.88 16.08
N THR A 105 4.69 -9.41 16.20
CA THR A 105 5.74 -10.05 16.99
C THR A 105 6.65 -9.02 17.62
N ARG A 106 7.03 -9.24 18.88
CA ARG A 106 8.04 -8.42 19.57
C ARG A 106 9.45 -8.92 19.21
N GLU A 107 10.17 -8.05 18.53
CA GLU A 107 11.60 -8.20 18.29
C GLU A 107 12.39 -7.28 19.24
N PRO A 108 13.71 -7.49 19.43
CA PRO A 108 14.49 -6.63 20.32
C PRO A 108 14.44 -5.14 19.97
N TRP A 109 14.17 -4.81 18.71
CA TRP A 109 14.23 -3.44 18.18
C TRP A 109 12.85 -2.85 17.85
N ALA A 110 11.79 -3.64 17.80
CA ALA A 110 10.42 -3.14 17.55
C ALA A 110 9.38 -4.23 17.73
N TYR A 111 8.12 -3.83 17.91
CA TYR A 111 6.97 -4.70 17.72
C TYR A 111 6.42 -4.44 16.32
N LEU A 112 6.33 -5.46 15.48
CA LEU A 112 6.00 -5.29 14.07
C LEU A 112 5.21 -6.45 13.46
N ALA A 113 4.58 -6.15 12.36
CA ALA A 113 3.95 -7.13 11.47
C ALA A 113 4.12 -6.70 10.02
N THR A 114 4.04 -7.65 9.10
CA THR A 114 4.05 -7.38 7.67
C THR A 114 2.87 -8.02 6.98
N PHE A 115 2.39 -7.38 5.93
CA PHE A 115 1.33 -7.89 5.07
C PHE A 115 1.53 -7.39 3.64
N THR A 116 0.93 -8.09 2.68
CA THR A 116 0.87 -7.60 1.30
C THR A 116 -0.51 -7.04 0.99
N ASP A 117 -0.54 -6.01 0.15
CA ASP A 117 -1.77 -5.51 -0.43
C ASP A 117 -2.32 -6.49 -1.49
N PRO A 118 -3.48 -6.22 -2.13
CA PRO A 118 -4.04 -7.13 -3.14
C PRO A 118 -3.15 -7.39 -4.36
N ASP A 119 -2.19 -6.50 -4.63
CA ASP A 119 -1.24 -6.65 -5.74
C ASP A 119 0.10 -7.25 -5.32
N GLY A 120 0.27 -7.59 -4.04
CA GLY A 120 1.47 -8.19 -3.50
C GLY A 120 2.54 -7.21 -3.02
N HIS A 121 2.24 -5.91 -2.91
CA HIS A 121 3.16 -4.92 -2.36
C HIS A 121 3.29 -5.09 -0.85
N LEU A 122 4.53 -5.11 -0.37
CA LEU A 122 4.84 -5.41 1.03
C LEU A 122 4.76 -4.16 1.92
N TRP A 123 4.00 -4.27 2.99
CA TRP A 123 3.85 -3.27 4.03
C TRP A 123 4.34 -3.80 5.37
N MET A 124 4.94 -2.92 6.16
CA MET A 124 5.30 -3.18 7.55
C MET A 124 4.64 -2.14 8.46
N VAL A 125 3.96 -2.62 9.49
CA VAL A 125 3.45 -1.76 10.56
C VAL A 125 4.27 -2.03 11.81
N SER A 126 4.75 -0.99 12.45
CA SER A 126 5.64 -1.15 13.61
C SER A 126 5.46 -0.07 14.66
N THR A 127 5.85 -0.40 15.89
CA THR A 127 6.05 0.52 16.99
C THR A 127 7.34 0.16 17.73
N ASP A 128 7.88 1.09 18.51
CA ASP A 128 9.11 0.88 19.30
C ASP A 128 8.91 -0.12 20.44
#